data_5193be39658a9ed08272e5dec39f3c10
#
_entry.id   5193be39658a9ed08272e5dec39f3c10
#
_cell.length_a   1.000
_cell.length_b   1.000
_cell.length_c   1.000
_cell.angle_alpha   90.00
_cell.angle_beta   90.00
_cell.angle_gamma   90.00
#
_symmetry.space_group_name_H-M   'P 1'
#
loop_
_entity.id
_entity.type
_entity.pdbx_description
1 polymer ?
#
loop_
_entity_poly.entity_id
_entity_poly.type
_entity_poly.pdbx_seq_one_letter_code
_entity_poly.pdbx_strand_id
1 'polypeptide(L)'
;MKTYTFPENFWWGSAASGPQTEGRVSDDGKGENIWDHWYELEPEKFFDQVGPEKTSQVYTKYKEDVQLMKETGHNTFRTSIQWSRLIPEGTGEINQKAVSFYRDYFTELLDNGIEPFVNLYHFDMPLPLQEKGGWLSRETVDAYVSYAAACFELFGDLVKKWFTHNEPIVPVEGGYLYQFHYPNHINMKEAVQVGYHENLASAKVIKAYHEGGHDGEIGIILNLTPSYPRDETNPEDVKAAKIADAFFNRSFLDPAVKGEFPQELIEIVKELAIMPEIHEGDLEFIRENTIDLLGINYYQPRRIKAKETPINHEHSPMPDDYFDNYDMPNKKMNPYRGWEIYEKGIYDILTNTRENYGNIKCYISENGMGVEGEERFVNSEGIIEDDYRIEFVTDHLKYVHQAIQEGTNCVGYHMWTCMDNWSWTNAYKNRYGFIAVDLAQDGKRTIKKSGRWFKTVSEKNGFDA
;
A
#
# COMPACT_ATOMS: atom_id res chain seq x y z
N MET A 1 16.03 15.44 -26.77
CA MET A 1 14.98 14.54 -26.27
C MET A 1 15.67 13.20 -26.02
N LYS A 2 15.62 12.70 -24.81
CA LYS A 2 16.24 11.43 -24.40
C LYS A 2 15.16 10.34 -24.37
N THR A 3 15.45 9.17 -24.93
CA THR A 3 14.55 8.02 -24.88
C THR A 3 14.87 7.16 -23.65
N TYR A 4 13.83 6.81 -22.91
CA TYR A 4 13.88 5.95 -21.73
C TYR A 4 13.17 4.65 -22.06
N THR A 5 13.92 3.57 -22.27
CA THR A 5 13.39 2.23 -22.59
C THR A 5 13.57 1.30 -21.40
N PHE A 6 12.52 0.60 -21.03
CA PHE A 6 12.49 -0.33 -19.91
C PHE A 6 12.79 -1.77 -20.36
N PRO A 7 13.09 -2.70 -19.44
CA PRO A 7 13.31 -4.10 -19.78
C PRO A 7 12.13 -4.72 -20.51
N GLU A 8 12.39 -5.75 -21.30
CA GLU A 8 11.31 -6.56 -21.91
C GLU A 8 10.41 -7.16 -20.82
N ASN A 9 9.12 -7.26 -21.11
CA ASN A 9 8.10 -7.76 -20.19
C ASN A 9 7.96 -6.96 -18.88
N PHE A 10 8.31 -5.66 -18.91
CA PHE A 10 8.12 -4.77 -17.78
C PHE A 10 6.62 -4.65 -17.43
N TRP A 11 6.32 -4.72 -16.15
CA TRP A 11 4.94 -4.62 -15.67
C TRP A 11 4.45 -3.19 -15.68
N TRP A 12 3.55 -2.89 -16.62
CA TRP A 12 2.90 -1.59 -16.72
C TRP A 12 1.47 -1.69 -16.23
N GLY A 13 1.12 -0.91 -15.22
CA GLY A 13 -0.23 -0.95 -14.70
C GLY A 13 -0.50 0.07 -13.63
N SER A 14 -1.48 -0.25 -12.83
CA SER A 14 -1.89 0.56 -11.69
C SER A 14 -2.33 -0.32 -10.53
N ALA A 15 -2.49 0.32 -9.38
CA ALA A 15 -2.95 -0.32 -8.17
C ALA A 15 -4.30 0.24 -7.72
N ALA A 16 -5.04 -0.60 -7.01
CA ALA A 16 -6.23 -0.26 -6.26
C ALA A 16 -6.34 -1.16 -5.02
N SER A 17 -7.43 -1.05 -4.29
CA SER A 17 -7.76 -1.96 -3.20
C SER A 17 -9.26 -2.24 -3.15
N GLY A 18 -9.64 -3.39 -2.62
CA GLY A 18 -11.03 -3.77 -2.45
C GLY A 18 -11.85 -2.75 -1.65
N PRO A 19 -11.43 -2.38 -0.42
CA PRO A 19 -12.19 -1.43 0.41
C PRO A 19 -12.38 -0.06 -0.23
N GLN A 20 -11.46 0.37 -1.08
CA GLN A 20 -11.50 1.70 -1.70
C GLN A 20 -12.28 1.75 -3.01
N THR A 21 -12.59 0.60 -3.61
CA THR A 21 -13.15 0.55 -4.97
C THR A 21 -14.42 -0.26 -5.12
N GLU A 22 -14.58 -1.35 -4.37
CA GLU A 22 -15.66 -2.32 -4.63
C GLU A 22 -17.06 -1.78 -4.30
N GLY A 23 -17.19 -1.06 -3.19
CA GLY A 23 -18.49 -0.62 -2.67
C GLY A 23 -19.30 -1.76 -2.05
N ARG A 24 -20.52 -1.45 -1.70
CA ARG A 24 -21.47 -2.40 -1.10
C ARG A 24 -22.80 -2.37 -1.85
N VAL A 25 -23.35 -3.53 -2.14
CA VAL A 25 -24.69 -3.67 -2.70
C VAL A 25 -25.54 -4.50 -1.74
N SER A 26 -26.86 -4.32 -1.82
CA SER A 26 -27.77 -5.11 -1.00
C SER A 26 -27.61 -6.59 -1.31
N ASP A 27 -27.55 -7.41 -0.26
CA ASP A 27 -27.48 -8.86 -0.37
C ASP A 27 -26.18 -9.41 -1.03
N ASP A 28 -25.06 -8.66 -0.96
CA ASP A 28 -23.75 -9.16 -1.41
C ASP A 28 -23.09 -10.11 -0.38
N GLY A 29 -23.61 -10.15 0.83
CA GLY A 29 -23.14 -11.01 1.92
C GLY A 29 -21.84 -10.52 2.57
N LYS A 30 -21.34 -9.33 2.22
CA LYS A 30 -20.15 -8.75 2.84
C LYS A 30 -20.41 -8.44 4.32
N GLY A 31 -19.52 -8.91 5.21
CA GLY A 31 -19.47 -8.51 6.60
C GLY A 31 -18.91 -7.09 6.76
N GLU A 32 -19.05 -6.55 7.98
CA GLU A 32 -18.47 -5.26 8.31
C GLU A 32 -16.98 -5.38 8.59
N ASN A 33 -16.24 -4.34 8.21
CA ASN A 33 -14.85 -4.13 8.58
C ASN A 33 -14.70 -2.85 9.42
N ILE A 34 -13.49 -2.60 9.89
CA ILE A 34 -13.20 -1.43 10.76
C ILE A 34 -13.49 -0.08 10.10
N TRP A 35 -13.48 0.03 8.76
CA TRP A 35 -13.79 1.26 8.04
C TRP A 35 -15.29 1.53 7.96
N ASP A 36 -16.10 0.48 7.74
CA ASP A 36 -17.56 0.56 7.83
C ASP A 36 -17.95 1.04 9.23
N HIS A 37 -17.39 0.41 10.26
CA HIS A 37 -17.64 0.73 11.65
C HIS A 37 -17.21 2.14 12.05
N TRP A 38 -15.99 2.55 11.68
CA TRP A 38 -15.50 3.88 12.01
C TRP A 38 -16.32 4.98 11.34
N TYR A 39 -16.70 4.77 10.08
CA TYR A 39 -17.59 5.72 9.39
C TYR A 39 -18.96 5.84 10.08
N GLU A 40 -19.54 4.76 10.54
CA GLU A 40 -20.81 4.81 11.32
C GLU A 40 -20.68 5.57 12.64
N LEU A 41 -19.54 5.44 13.31
CA LEU A 41 -19.29 6.13 14.59
C LEU A 41 -19.01 7.61 14.42
N GLU A 42 -18.24 8.01 13.41
CA GLU A 42 -17.68 9.36 13.26
C GLU A 42 -17.69 9.81 11.78
N PRO A 43 -18.87 9.89 11.13
CA PRO A 43 -18.96 10.22 9.70
C PRO A 43 -18.37 11.61 9.38
N GLU A 44 -18.35 12.53 10.33
CA GLU A 44 -17.78 13.88 10.19
C GLU A 44 -16.26 13.90 10.00
N LYS A 45 -15.57 12.80 10.30
CA LYS A 45 -14.13 12.66 10.04
C LYS A 45 -13.82 12.35 8.59
N PHE A 46 -14.83 11.97 7.81
CA PHE A 46 -14.67 11.64 6.39
C PHE A 46 -15.13 12.84 5.54
N PHE A 47 -14.31 13.21 4.56
CA PHE A 47 -14.60 14.36 3.71
C PHE A 47 -15.96 14.24 3.04
N ASP A 48 -16.77 15.31 3.10
CA ASP A 48 -18.16 15.36 2.64
C ASP A 48 -19.06 14.26 3.18
N GLN A 49 -18.65 13.62 4.29
CA GLN A 49 -19.34 12.48 4.89
C GLN A 49 -19.64 11.36 3.89
N VAL A 50 -18.67 11.07 2.99
CA VAL A 50 -18.76 9.96 2.03
C VAL A 50 -18.09 8.74 2.63
N GLY A 51 -18.85 7.69 2.85
CA GLY A 51 -18.40 6.43 3.44
C GLY A 51 -17.96 5.39 2.41
N PRO A 52 -17.44 4.24 2.92
CA PRO A 52 -16.89 3.18 2.07
C PRO A 52 -17.95 2.44 1.23
N GLU A 53 -19.23 2.59 1.53
CA GLU A 53 -20.32 2.03 0.72
C GLU A 53 -20.46 2.74 -0.64
N LYS A 54 -20.03 4.01 -0.72
CA LYS A 54 -20.06 4.84 -1.94
C LYS A 54 -18.68 4.98 -2.55
N THR A 55 -18.11 3.86 -2.97
CA THR A 55 -16.83 3.85 -3.66
C THR A 55 -17.01 3.90 -5.19
N SER A 56 -16.02 3.43 -5.93
CA SER A 56 -16.08 3.38 -7.40
C SER A 56 -16.99 2.28 -7.95
N GLN A 57 -17.70 1.52 -7.10
CA GLN A 57 -18.66 0.49 -7.49
C GLN A 57 -18.07 -0.64 -8.36
N VAL A 58 -16.81 -0.99 -8.15
CA VAL A 58 -16.13 -2.03 -8.94
C VAL A 58 -16.83 -3.37 -8.82
N TYR A 59 -17.45 -3.69 -7.67
CA TYR A 59 -18.20 -4.93 -7.50
C TYR A 59 -19.24 -5.17 -8.60
N THR A 60 -19.85 -4.13 -9.13
CA THR A 60 -20.85 -4.20 -10.21
C THR A 60 -20.34 -3.78 -11.58
N LYS A 61 -19.24 -3.00 -11.64
CA LYS A 61 -18.74 -2.36 -12.87
C LYS A 61 -17.37 -2.90 -13.33
N TYR A 62 -16.83 -3.93 -12.70
CA TYR A 62 -15.48 -4.44 -13.00
C TYR A 62 -15.25 -4.78 -14.48
N LYS A 63 -16.27 -5.23 -15.22
CA LYS A 63 -16.12 -5.53 -16.65
C LYS A 63 -15.84 -4.28 -17.48
N GLU A 64 -16.56 -3.19 -17.21
CA GLU A 64 -16.29 -1.88 -17.82
C GLU A 64 -14.88 -1.40 -17.44
N ASP A 65 -14.54 -1.53 -16.15
CA ASP A 65 -13.25 -1.09 -15.62
C ASP A 65 -12.07 -1.83 -16.24
N VAL A 66 -12.18 -3.15 -16.45
CA VAL A 66 -11.14 -3.94 -17.11
C VAL A 66 -10.96 -3.54 -18.58
N GLN A 67 -12.05 -3.22 -19.30
CA GLN A 67 -11.93 -2.68 -20.66
C GLN A 67 -11.18 -1.35 -20.68
N LEU A 68 -11.45 -0.47 -19.73
CA LEU A 68 -10.75 0.81 -19.59
C LEU A 68 -9.26 0.61 -19.21
N MET A 69 -8.94 -0.37 -18.38
CA MET A 69 -7.54 -0.73 -18.08
C MET A 69 -6.81 -1.19 -19.34
N LYS A 70 -7.44 -2.04 -20.14
CA LYS A 70 -6.90 -2.46 -21.45
C LYS A 70 -6.70 -1.26 -22.38
N GLU A 71 -7.69 -0.38 -22.46
CA GLU A 71 -7.64 0.84 -23.26
C GLU A 71 -6.54 1.82 -22.80
N THR A 72 -6.17 1.82 -21.52
CA THR A 72 -5.08 2.60 -20.96
C THR A 72 -3.74 1.85 -20.90
N GLY A 73 -3.63 0.67 -21.55
CA GLY A 73 -2.36 -0.03 -21.79
C GLY A 73 -1.85 -0.88 -20.63
N HIS A 74 -2.71 -1.27 -19.70
CA HIS A 74 -2.31 -2.16 -18.61
C HIS A 74 -1.96 -3.56 -19.12
N ASN A 75 -0.84 -4.14 -18.63
CA ASN A 75 -0.54 -5.56 -18.75
C ASN A 75 -0.56 -6.27 -17.40
N THR A 76 -0.60 -5.51 -16.32
CA THR A 76 -0.74 -5.98 -14.94
C THR A 76 -1.65 -5.03 -14.17
N PHE A 77 -2.31 -5.53 -13.12
CA PHE A 77 -3.14 -4.73 -12.25
C PHE A 77 -3.16 -5.31 -10.84
N ARG A 78 -2.98 -4.49 -9.82
CA ARG A 78 -3.03 -4.91 -8.43
C ARG A 78 -4.31 -4.44 -7.75
N THR A 79 -4.96 -5.35 -7.04
CA THR A 79 -6.06 -5.07 -6.12
C THR A 79 -5.93 -5.94 -4.86
N SER A 80 -6.93 -5.90 -3.99
CA SER A 80 -6.99 -6.76 -2.80
C SER A 80 -8.31 -7.50 -2.73
N ILE A 81 -8.29 -8.68 -2.11
CA ILE A 81 -9.51 -9.36 -1.65
C ILE A 81 -9.89 -8.75 -0.31
N GLN A 82 -11.14 -8.30 -0.15
CA GLN A 82 -11.63 -7.89 1.16
C GLN A 82 -11.90 -9.12 2.03
N TRP A 83 -11.19 -9.21 3.15
CA TRP A 83 -11.34 -10.32 4.08
C TRP A 83 -12.79 -10.48 4.55
N SER A 84 -13.44 -9.38 4.97
CA SER A 84 -14.83 -9.40 5.40
C SER A 84 -15.85 -9.64 4.26
N ARG A 85 -15.46 -9.48 3.00
CA ARG A 85 -16.31 -9.87 1.86
C ARG A 85 -16.26 -11.38 1.64
N LEU A 86 -15.07 -11.98 1.73
CA LEU A 86 -14.89 -13.42 1.51
C LEU A 86 -15.32 -14.24 2.71
N ILE A 87 -14.97 -13.83 3.94
CA ILE A 87 -15.33 -14.48 5.20
C ILE A 87 -15.95 -13.41 6.11
N PRO A 88 -17.28 -13.25 6.10
CA PRO A 88 -17.96 -12.11 6.72
C PRO A 88 -17.65 -11.90 8.21
N GLU A 89 -17.49 -12.99 8.96
CA GLU A 89 -17.13 -12.95 10.39
C GLU A 89 -15.61 -12.98 10.65
N GLY A 90 -14.78 -12.95 9.59
CA GLY A 90 -13.34 -13.11 9.66
C GLY A 90 -12.87 -14.57 9.80
N THR A 91 -13.73 -15.42 10.29
CA THR A 91 -13.58 -16.89 10.42
C THR A 91 -14.86 -17.60 10.04
N GLY A 92 -14.79 -18.91 9.76
CA GLY A 92 -15.97 -19.72 9.50
C GLY A 92 -16.40 -19.74 8.05
N GLU A 93 -17.64 -19.43 7.76
CA GLU A 93 -18.26 -19.64 6.45
C GLU A 93 -17.71 -18.71 5.37
N ILE A 94 -17.48 -19.27 4.18
CA ILE A 94 -17.06 -18.54 2.99
C ILE A 94 -18.28 -18.04 2.23
N ASN A 95 -18.33 -16.75 1.92
CA ASN A 95 -19.36 -16.13 1.11
C ASN A 95 -19.21 -16.51 -0.36
N GLN A 96 -20.08 -17.38 -0.86
CA GLN A 96 -20.01 -17.88 -2.24
C GLN A 96 -20.24 -16.79 -3.29
N LYS A 97 -20.95 -15.71 -2.97
CA LYS A 97 -21.10 -14.54 -3.86
C LYS A 97 -19.77 -13.82 -4.03
N ALA A 98 -18.98 -13.72 -2.97
CA ALA A 98 -17.63 -13.17 -3.05
C ALA A 98 -16.69 -14.06 -3.88
N VAL A 99 -16.77 -15.38 -3.72
CA VAL A 99 -16.00 -16.32 -4.53
C VAL A 99 -16.30 -16.13 -6.01
N SER A 100 -17.58 -16.08 -6.38
CA SER A 100 -18.00 -15.86 -7.77
C SER A 100 -17.49 -14.52 -8.30
N PHE A 101 -17.66 -13.44 -7.52
CA PHE A 101 -17.20 -12.10 -7.92
C PHE A 101 -15.69 -12.06 -8.18
N TYR A 102 -14.85 -12.53 -7.25
CA TYR A 102 -13.40 -12.48 -7.43
C TYR A 102 -12.93 -13.40 -8.55
N ARG A 103 -13.51 -14.59 -8.72
CA ARG A 103 -13.18 -15.45 -9.85
C ARG A 103 -13.53 -14.80 -11.18
N ASP A 104 -14.71 -14.22 -11.29
CA ASP A 104 -15.15 -13.53 -12.51
C ASP A 104 -14.25 -12.29 -12.81
N TYR A 105 -13.91 -11.53 -11.76
CA TYR A 105 -13.05 -10.35 -11.92
C TYR A 105 -11.63 -10.71 -12.37
N PHE A 106 -11.01 -11.69 -11.73
CA PHE A 106 -9.66 -12.13 -12.12
C PHE A 106 -9.65 -12.81 -13.51
N THR A 107 -10.69 -13.55 -13.85
CA THR A 107 -10.85 -14.12 -15.18
C THR A 107 -10.99 -13.03 -16.25
N GLU A 108 -11.82 -12.01 -16.00
CA GLU A 108 -11.98 -10.86 -16.92
C GLU A 108 -10.64 -10.14 -17.17
N LEU A 109 -9.83 -9.94 -16.10
CA LEU A 109 -8.48 -9.37 -16.24
C LEU A 109 -7.60 -10.23 -17.16
N LEU A 110 -7.52 -11.54 -16.90
CA LEU A 110 -6.71 -12.48 -17.69
C LEU A 110 -7.19 -12.56 -19.13
N ASP A 111 -8.49 -12.61 -19.39
CA ASP A 111 -9.07 -12.66 -20.74
C ASP A 111 -8.74 -11.39 -21.55
N ASN A 112 -8.44 -10.28 -20.86
CA ASN A 112 -8.01 -9.03 -21.48
C ASN A 112 -6.47 -8.84 -21.48
N GLY A 113 -5.69 -9.87 -21.12
CA GLY A 113 -4.23 -9.83 -21.12
C GLY A 113 -3.62 -9.04 -19.97
N ILE A 114 -4.35 -8.89 -18.87
CA ILE A 114 -3.92 -8.16 -17.66
C ILE A 114 -3.72 -9.17 -16.53
N GLU A 115 -2.48 -9.33 -16.05
CA GLU A 115 -2.17 -10.24 -14.95
C GLU A 115 -2.65 -9.64 -13.62
N PRO A 116 -3.50 -10.33 -12.84
CA PRO A 116 -3.93 -9.86 -11.52
C PRO A 116 -2.85 -10.07 -10.47
N PHE A 117 -2.53 -9.02 -9.71
CA PHE A 117 -1.74 -9.04 -8.51
C PHE A 117 -2.66 -8.82 -7.31
N VAL A 118 -2.57 -9.65 -6.28
CA VAL A 118 -3.57 -9.64 -5.21
C VAL A 118 -2.94 -9.51 -3.82
N ASN A 119 -3.35 -8.45 -3.13
CA ASN A 119 -3.14 -8.32 -1.69
C ASN A 119 -4.19 -9.11 -0.91
N LEU A 120 -3.76 -9.80 0.14
CA LEU A 120 -4.64 -10.48 1.08
C LEU A 120 -5.22 -9.51 2.11
N TYR A 121 -4.50 -8.46 2.47
CA TYR A 121 -4.91 -7.48 3.48
C TYR A 121 -4.55 -6.06 3.07
N HIS A 122 -5.56 -5.18 3.04
CA HIS A 122 -5.40 -3.75 2.76
C HIS A 122 -6.23 -2.92 3.73
N PHE A 123 -5.88 -3.01 5.04
CA PHE A 123 -6.44 -2.26 6.17
C PHE A 123 -7.85 -2.70 6.62
N ASP A 124 -8.41 -3.71 6.02
CA ASP A 124 -9.83 -4.11 6.13
C ASP A 124 -10.06 -5.23 7.16
N MET A 125 -9.61 -5.03 8.39
CA MET A 125 -9.86 -5.96 9.49
C MET A 125 -11.35 -6.22 9.65
N PRO A 126 -11.82 -7.49 9.60
CA PRO A 126 -13.20 -7.81 9.91
C PRO A 126 -13.58 -7.34 11.33
N LEU A 127 -14.72 -6.67 11.44
CA LEU A 127 -15.15 -6.10 12.73
C LEU A 127 -15.22 -7.14 13.86
N PRO A 128 -15.75 -8.37 13.66
CA PRO A 128 -15.76 -9.37 14.72
C PRO A 128 -14.37 -9.77 15.24
N LEU A 129 -13.34 -9.71 14.42
CA LEU A 129 -11.96 -9.92 14.85
C LEU A 129 -11.40 -8.70 15.57
N GLN A 130 -11.74 -7.49 15.11
CA GLN A 130 -11.33 -6.26 15.78
C GLN A 130 -11.91 -6.15 17.19
N GLU A 131 -13.16 -6.56 17.40
CA GLU A 131 -13.81 -6.62 18.71
C GLU A 131 -13.11 -7.59 19.68
N LYS A 132 -12.40 -8.58 19.15
CA LYS A 132 -11.55 -9.52 19.92
C LYS A 132 -10.09 -9.06 20.06
N GLY A 133 -9.78 -7.83 19.68
CA GLY A 133 -8.46 -7.23 19.78
C GLY A 133 -7.74 -7.00 18.45
N GLY A 134 -8.28 -7.41 17.32
CA GLY A 134 -7.66 -7.23 16.00
C GLY A 134 -6.24 -7.80 15.97
N TRP A 135 -5.28 -7.07 15.42
CA TRP A 135 -3.88 -7.49 15.38
C TRP A 135 -3.19 -7.57 16.76
N LEU A 136 -3.79 -7.06 17.83
CA LEU A 136 -3.32 -7.33 19.20
C LEU A 136 -3.53 -8.79 19.63
N SER A 137 -4.51 -9.46 19.02
CA SER A 137 -4.85 -10.84 19.34
C SER A 137 -4.09 -11.83 18.46
N ARG A 138 -3.47 -12.83 19.09
CA ARG A 138 -2.82 -13.93 18.38
C ARG A 138 -3.82 -14.81 17.61
N GLU A 139 -5.07 -14.88 18.07
CA GLU A 139 -6.14 -15.56 17.34
C GLU A 139 -6.39 -14.95 15.96
N THR A 140 -6.20 -13.64 15.82
CA THR A 140 -6.29 -12.95 14.52
C THR A 140 -5.18 -13.40 13.57
N VAL A 141 -3.96 -13.64 14.07
CA VAL A 141 -2.86 -14.19 13.26
C VAL A 141 -3.26 -15.55 12.69
N ASP A 142 -3.81 -16.45 13.50
CA ASP A 142 -4.22 -17.77 13.05
C ASP A 142 -5.42 -17.72 12.10
N ALA A 143 -6.39 -16.84 12.36
CA ALA A 143 -7.52 -16.58 11.47
C ALA A 143 -7.06 -16.05 10.11
N TYR A 144 -6.07 -15.17 10.11
CA TYR A 144 -5.49 -14.62 8.89
C TYR A 144 -4.78 -15.67 8.03
N VAL A 145 -4.03 -16.57 8.64
CA VAL A 145 -3.40 -17.71 7.94
C VAL A 145 -4.45 -18.61 7.30
N SER A 146 -5.53 -18.89 8.01
CA SER A 146 -6.66 -19.70 7.50
C SER A 146 -7.35 -19.02 6.31
N TYR A 147 -7.60 -17.71 6.41
CA TYR A 147 -8.14 -16.89 5.33
C TYR A 147 -7.23 -16.90 4.09
N ALA A 148 -5.92 -16.70 4.29
CA ALA A 148 -4.95 -16.71 3.19
C ALA A 148 -4.91 -18.06 2.48
N ALA A 149 -4.91 -19.16 3.23
CA ALA A 149 -4.96 -20.52 2.68
C ALA A 149 -6.23 -20.74 1.84
N ALA A 150 -7.39 -20.27 2.31
CA ALA A 150 -8.64 -20.30 1.54
C ALA A 150 -8.53 -19.49 0.24
N CYS A 151 -7.91 -18.30 0.27
CA CYS A 151 -7.67 -17.51 -0.94
C CYS A 151 -6.80 -18.26 -1.97
N PHE A 152 -5.73 -18.90 -1.53
CA PHE A 152 -4.85 -19.67 -2.41
C PHE A 152 -5.57 -20.86 -3.05
N GLU A 153 -6.41 -21.56 -2.30
CA GLU A 153 -7.22 -22.67 -2.81
C GLU A 153 -8.28 -22.19 -3.82
N LEU A 154 -8.96 -21.09 -3.50
CA LEU A 154 -10.09 -20.59 -4.31
C LEU A 154 -9.66 -19.86 -5.59
N PHE A 155 -8.48 -19.24 -5.60
CA PHE A 155 -8.05 -18.32 -6.66
C PHE A 155 -6.64 -18.59 -7.19
N GLY A 156 -5.90 -19.55 -6.66
CA GLY A 156 -4.50 -19.80 -7.03
C GLY A 156 -4.31 -20.28 -8.46
N ASP A 157 -5.35 -20.77 -9.12
CA ASP A 157 -5.36 -21.08 -10.55
C ASP A 157 -5.33 -19.81 -11.41
N LEU A 158 -5.87 -18.69 -10.92
CA LEU A 158 -6.00 -17.42 -11.63
C LEU A 158 -4.92 -16.40 -11.21
N VAL A 159 -4.47 -16.42 -9.96
CA VAL A 159 -3.55 -15.44 -9.39
C VAL A 159 -2.20 -16.08 -9.11
N LYS A 160 -1.13 -15.48 -9.66
CA LYS A 160 0.26 -15.95 -9.52
C LYS A 160 1.17 -14.98 -8.76
N LYS A 161 0.68 -13.81 -8.41
CA LYS A 161 1.38 -12.79 -7.62
C LYS A 161 0.53 -12.41 -6.42
N TRP A 162 0.96 -12.85 -5.26
CA TRP A 162 0.29 -12.63 -3.99
C TRP A 162 1.10 -11.72 -3.08
N PHE A 163 0.42 -10.93 -2.27
CA PHE A 163 1.06 -10.09 -1.27
C PHE A 163 0.33 -10.24 0.06
N THR A 164 1.10 -10.50 1.12
CA THR A 164 0.54 -10.74 2.45
C THR A 164 -0.15 -9.50 3.01
N HIS A 165 0.52 -8.36 2.96
CA HIS A 165 0.00 -7.08 3.45
C HIS A 165 0.26 -5.98 2.44
N ASN A 166 -0.61 -4.97 2.44
CA ASN A 166 -0.30 -3.65 1.94
C ASN A 166 0.00 -2.73 3.12
N GLU A 167 1.19 -2.13 3.12
CA GLU A 167 1.60 -1.10 4.09
C GLU A 167 1.29 -1.44 5.56
N PRO A 168 1.80 -2.53 6.11
CA PRO A 168 1.46 -2.93 7.48
C PRO A 168 1.85 -1.90 8.54
N ILE A 169 2.77 -0.98 8.24
CA ILE A 169 3.09 0.14 9.12
C ILE A 169 1.90 1.11 9.30
N VAL A 170 1.00 1.22 8.32
CA VAL A 170 -0.14 2.17 8.39
C VAL A 170 -1.13 1.83 9.49
N PRO A 171 -1.60 0.59 9.67
CA PRO A 171 -2.38 0.21 10.85
C PRO A 171 -1.64 0.46 12.17
N VAL A 172 -0.33 0.25 12.22
CA VAL A 172 0.50 0.53 13.41
C VAL A 172 0.54 2.01 13.72
N GLU A 173 0.96 2.84 12.75
CA GLU A 173 1.05 4.29 12.91
C GLU A 173 -0.32 4.90 13.20
N GLY A 174 -1.27 4.66 12.34
CA GLY A 174 -2.59 5.28 12.41
C GLY A 174 -3.46 4.75 13.53
N GLY A 175 -3.40 3.44 13.75
CA GLY A 175 -4.26 2.75 14.70
C GLY A 175 -3.80 2.88 16.15
N TYR A 176 -2.49 3.01 16.39
CA TYR A 176 -1.92 2.89 17.74
C TYR A 176 -0.93 3.99 18.13
N LEU A 177 -0.64 4.95 17.24
CA LEU A 177 0.25 6.08 17.53
C LEU A 177 -0.37 7.44 17.18
N TYR A 178 -0.90 7.63 15.97
CA TYR A 178 -1.22 8.95 15.42
C TYR A 178 -2.70 9.18 15.06
N GLN A 179 -3.59 8.26 15.38
CA GLN A 179 -5.05 8.41 15.31
C GLN A 179 -5.62 8.78 13.92
N PHE A 180 -5.11 8.18 12.86
CA PHE A 180 -5.67 8.30 11.52
C PHE A 180 -6.17 6.98 10.92
N HIS A 181 -6.31 5.94 11.77
CA HIS A 181 -6.80 4.61 11.42
C HIS A 181 -7.46 4.00 12.66
N TYR A 182 -8.64 3.39 12.51
CA TYR A 182 -9.27 2.69 13.63
C TYR A 182 -8.32 1.60 14.18
N PRO A 183 -8.20 1.41 15.50
CA PRO A 183 -9.03 1.91 16.60
C PRO A 183 -8.62 3.28 17.20
N ASN A 184 -7.68 3.99 16.60
CA ASN A 184 -7.26 5.33 17.03
C ASN A 184 -6.71 5.41 18.48
N HIS A 185 -6.02 4.37 18.94
CA HIS A 185 -5.31 4.38 20.21
C HIS A 185 -4.04 5.22 20.12
N ILE A 186 -3.51 5.62 21.29
CA ILE A 186 -2.17 6.18 21.46
C ILE A 186 -1.44 5.32 22.48
N ASN A 187 -0.76 4.28 22.01
CA ASN A 187 -0.09 3.31 22.89
C ASN A 187 1.03 2.60 22.13
N MET A 188 2.27 2.98 22.38
CA MET A 188 3.42 2.41 21.69
C MET A 188 3.62 0.92 22.00
N LYS A 189 3.25 0.44 23.20
CA LYS A 189 3.33 -0.99 23.52
C LYS A 189 2.37 -1.81 22.64
N GLU A 190 1.15 -1.30 22.44
CA GLU A 190 0.19 -1.92 21.51
C GLU A 190 0.69 -1.83 20.05
N ALA A 191 1.24 -0.69 19.65
CA ALA A 191 1.84 -0.52 18.32
C ALA A 191 2.93 -1.56 18.02
N VAL A 192 3.82 -1.81 18.97
CA VAL A 192 4.89 -2.82 18.87
C VAL A 192 4.30 -4.23 18.76
N GLN A 193 3.27 -4.55 19.55
CA GLN A 193 2.62 -5.86 19.50
C GLN A 193 1.92 -6.09 18.15
N VAL A 194 1.21 -5.07 17.64
CA VAL A 194 0.54 -5.12 16.33
C VAL A 194 1.55 -5.35 15.21
N GLY A 195 2.62 -4.55 15.15
CA GLY A 195 3.67 -4.70 14.14
C GLY A 195 4.36 -6.07 14.20
N TYR A 196 4.56 -6.59 15.41
CA TYR A 196 5.10 -7.94 15.61
C TYR A 196 4.14 -9.02 15.06
N HIS A 197 2.85 -8.95 15.37
CA HIS A 197 1.85 -9.91 14.90
C HIS A 197 1.66 -9.86 13.38
N GLU A 198 1.69 -8.67 12.76
CA GLU A 198 1.61 -8.56 11.30
C GLU A 198 2.83 -9.19 10.61
N ASN A 199 4.05 -8.98 11.14
CA ASN A 199 5.25 -9.67 10.63
C ASN A 199 5.16 -11.20 10.78
N LEU A 200 4.70 -11.68 11.94
CA LEU A 200 4.51 -13.11 12.18
C LEU A 200 3.45 -13.71 11.26
N ALA A 201 2.31 -13.02 11.10
CA ALA A 201 1.23 -13.42 10.21
C ALA A 201 1.72 -13.52 8.75
N SER A 202 2.48 -12.53 8.29
CA SER A 202 3.09 -12.54 6.96
C SER A 202 4.00 -13.76 6.78
N ALA A 203 4.91 -14.03 7.71
CA ALA A 203 5.81 -15.19 7.64
C ALA A 203 5.06 -16.52 7.62
N LYS A 204 4.02 -16.66 8.45
CA LYS A 204 3.19 -17.87 8.47
C LYS A 204 2.42 -18.09 7.17
N VAL A 205 1.91 -17.01 6.56
CA VAL A 205 1.23 -17.06 5.26
C VAL A 205 2.20 -17.42 4.14
N ILE A 206 3.42 -16.87 4.14
CA ILE A 206 4.46 -17.21 3.16
C ILE A 206 4.80 -18.70 3.25
N LYS A 207 4.98 -19.24 4.47
CA LYS A 207 5.20 -20.67 4.67
C LYS A 207 4.06 -21.50 4.10
N ALA A 208 2.81 -21.14 4.42
CA ALA A 208 1.63 -21.87 3.93
C ALA A 208 1.55 -21.84 2.39
N TYR A 209 1.92 -20.72 1.77
CA TYR A 209 1.96 -20.61 0.31
C TYR A 209 3.00 -21.55 -0.32
N HIS A 210 4.24 -21.52 0.17
CA HIS A 210 5.31 -22.36 -0.35
C HIS A 210 5.06 -23.86 -0.11
N GLU A 211 4.57 -24.25 1.07
CA GLU A 211 4.22 -25.64 1.38
C GLU A 211 2.99 -26.14 0.60
N GLY A 212 2.10 -25.24 0.20
CA GLY A 212 0.93 -25.56 -0.61
C GLY A 212 1.24 -25.93 -2.07
N GLY A 213 2.50 -25.79 -2.51
CA GLY A 213 2.93 -26.15 -3.87
C GLY A 213 2.35 -25.26 -4.96
N HIS A 214 2.05 -24.00 -4.64
CA HIS A 214 1.55 -23.02 -5.58
C HIS A 214 2.65 -22.57 -6.56
N ASP A 215 2.29 -22.30 -7.81
CA ASP A 215 3.21 -22.02 -8.94
C ASP A 215 3.41 -20.52 -9.20
N GLY A 216 3.40 -19.70 -8.18
CA GLY A 216 3.57 -18.24 -8.28
C GLY A 216 4.61 -17.71 -7.30
N GLU A 217 4.51 -16.43 -7.01
CA GLU A 217 5.37 -15.72 -6.05
C GLU A 217 4.51 -15.07 -4.97
N ILE A 218 5.03 -15.04 -3.76
CA ILE A 218 4.41 -14.34 -2.64
C ILE A 218 5.35 -13.28 -2.06
N GLY A 219 4.83 -12.09 -1.84
CA GLY A 219 5.58 -10.96 -1.34
C GLY A 219 4.83 -10.18 -0.27
N ILE A 220 5.33 -8.98 -0.03
CA ILE A 220 4.71 -7.95 0.80
C ILE A 220 4.81 -6.61 0.07
N ILE A 221 3.88 -5.71 0.35
CA ILE A 221 3.95 -4.34 -0.16
C ILE A 221 4.21 -3.39 0.99
N LEU A 222 5.27 -2.60 0.87
CA LEU A 222 5.70 -1.67 1.90
C LEU A 222 5.71 -0.23 1.36
N ASN A 223 5.14 0.70 2.12
CA ASN A 223 5.35 2.12 1.87
C ASN A 223 6.71 2.53 2.47
N LEU A 224 7.68 2.72 1.62
CA LEU A 224 9.01 3.13 2.03
C LEU A 224 9.14 4.65 1.93
N THR A 225 9.40 5.27 3.09
CA THR A 225 9.57 6.72 3.23
C THR A 225 11.01 7.00 3.64
N PRO A 226 11.94 7.23 2.69
CA PRO A 226 13.33 7.45 3.03
C PRO A 226 13.48 8.58 4.04
N SER A 227 14.23 8.35 5.10
CA SER A 227 14.45 9.32 6.17
C SER A 227 15.76 10.06 5.93
N TYR A 228 15.67 11.32 5.50
CA TYR A 228 16.83 12.16 5.21
C TYR A 228 17.16 13.05 6.42
N PRO A 229 18.41 13.04 6.92
CA PRO A 229 18.82 13.93 7.98
C PRO A 229 18.86 15.39 7.47
N ARG A 230 18.59 16.35 8.37
CA ARG A 230 18.74 17.77 8.07
C ARG A 230 20.17 18.12 7.59
N ASP A 231 21.15 17.53 8.26
CA ASP A 231 22.58 17.70 7.94
C ASP A 231 23.28 16.33 8.00
N GLU A 232 23.70 15.85 6.84
CA GLU A 232 24.39 14.55 6.69
C GLU A 232 25.76 14.53 7.38
N THR A 233 26.33 15.69 7.72
CA THR A 233 27.59 15.82 8.44
C THR A 233 27.42 15.89 9.95
N ASN A 234 26.19 16.11 10.44
CA ASN A 234 25.87 16.13 11.86
C ASN A 234 25.52 14.72 12.38
N PRO A 235 26.35 14.09 13.24
CA PRO A 235 26.10 12.73 13.73
C PRO A 235 24.76 12.55 14.43
N GLU A 236 24.24 13.57 15.13
CA GLU A 236 22.97 13.49 15.84
C GLU A 236 21.78 13.53 14.87
N ASP A 237 21.83 14.32 13.80
CA ASP A 237 20.80 14.33 12.76
C ASP A 237 20.82 12.98 11.99
N VAL A 238 22.00 12.44 11.70
CA VAL A 238 22.15 11.12 11.03
C VAL A 238 21.61 10.00 11.91
N LYS A 239 21.90 10.02 13.22
CA LYS A 239 21.38 9.05 14.18
C LYS A 239 19.87 9.12 14.27
N ALA A 240 19.29 10.30 14.35
CA ALA A 240 17.85 10.53 14.38
C ALA A 240 17.15 9.97 13.12
N ALA A 241 17.72 10.21 11.94
CA ALA A 241 17.20 9.69 10.69
C ALA A 241 17.26 8.15 10.63
N LYS A 242 18.33 7.52 11.15
CA LYS A 242 18.43 6.05 11.23
C LYS A 242 17.38 5.44 12.18
N ILE A 243 17.08 6.12 13.29
CA ILE A 243 16.04 5.68 14.22
C ILE A 243 14.66 5.79 13.56
N ALA A 244 14.35 6.90 12.88
CA ALA A 244 13.11 7.05 12.15
C ALA A 244 12.97 5.97 11.06
N ASP A 245 14.03 5.67 10.33
CA ASP A 245 14.06 4.59 9.33
C ASP A 245 13.82 3.22 9.97
N ALA A 246 14.39 2.94 11.14
CA ALA A 246 14.14 1.71 11.87
C ALA A 246 12.68 1.55 12.29
N PHE A 247 12.03 2.62 12.74
CA PHE A 247 10.62 2.59 13.11
C PHE A 247 9.69 2.41 11.90
N PHE A 248 9.88 3.19 10.84
CA PHE A 248 8.87 3.35 9.79
C PHE A 248 9.12 2.53 8.52
N ASN A 249 10.36 2.12 8.28
CA ASN A 249 10.72 1.32 7.11
C ASN A 249 11.23 -0.07 7.50
N ARG A 250 12.31 -0.12 8.28
CA ARG A 250 13.04 -1.35 8.56
C ARG A 250 12.32 -2.30 9.51
N SER A 251 11.36 -1.80 10.29
CA SER A 251 10.48 -2.63 11.14
C SER A 251 9.70 -3.70 10.37
N PHE A 252 9.48 -3.50 9.09
CA PHE A 252 8.87 -4.47 8.18
C PHE A 252 9.81 -4.94 7.06
N LEU A 253 10.65 -4.06 6.54
CA LEU A 253 11.57 -4.40 5.45
C LEU A 253 12.63 -5.43 5.87
N ASP A 254 13.25 -5.25 7.04
CA ASP A 254 14.26 -6.19 7.53
C ASP A 254 13.66 -7.58 7.82
N PRO A 255 12.53 -7.72 8.56
CA PRO A 255 11.89 -9.02 8.74
C PRO A 255 11.45 -9.69 7.43
N ALA A 256 10.90 -8.91 6.51
CA ALA A 256 10.39 -9.44 5.25
C ALA A 256 11.49 -10.00 4.34
N VAL A 257 12.65 -9.34 4.27
CA VAL A 257 13.74 -9.72 3.35
C VAL A 257 14.87 -10.47 4.05
N LYS A 258 15.25 -10.07 5.28
CA LYS A 258 16.37 -10.63 6.03
C LYS A 258 15.95 -11.63 7.12
N GLY A 259 14.66 -11.65 7.47
CA GLY A 259 14.14 -12.51 8.53
C GLY A 259 14.52 -12.06 9.95
N GLU A 260 14.90 -10.81 10.14
CA GLU A 260 15.32 -10.26 11.44
C GLU A 260 14.83 -8.82 11.62
N PHE A 261 14.60 -8.42 12.88
CA PHE A 261 14.24 -7.03 13.20
C PHE A 261 15.49 -6.16 13.33
N PRO A 262 15.40 -4.83 13.02
CA PRO A 262 16.52 -3.92 13.17
C PRO A 262 16.95 -3.82 14.64
N GLN A 263 18.26 -3.87 14.88
CA GLN A 263 18.83 -3.91 16.23
C GLN A 263 18.49 -2.66 17.02
N GLU A 264 18.50 -1.48 16.36
CA GLU A 264 18.16 -0.21 16.99
C GLU A 264 16.72 -0.20 17.55
N LEU A 265 15.79 -0.82 16.81
CA LEU A 265 14.40 -0.95 17.27
C LEU A 265 14.30 -1.91 18.47
N ILE A 266 14.99 -3.04 18.42
CA ILE A 266 15.02 -4.02 19.53
C ILE A 266 15.54 -3.35 20.81
N GLU A 267 16.61 -2.57 20.71
CA GLU A 267 17.20 -1.86 21.86
C GLU A 267 16.21 -0.86 22.46
N ILE A 268 15.55 -0.04 21.62
CA ILE A 268 14.55 0.92 22.07
C ILE A 268 13.37 0.25 22.78
N VAL A 269 12.79 -0.81 22.20
CA VAL A 269 11.64 -1.47 22.83
C VAL A 269 12.03 -2.20 24.13
N LYS A 270 13.27 -2.66 24.28
CA LYS A 270 13.81 -3.22 25.53
C LYS A 270 13.98 -2.13 26.59
N GLU A 271 14.59 -1.00 26.23
CA GLU A 271 14.80 0.13 27.17
C GLU A 271 13.46 0.66 27.69
N LEU A 272 12.45 0.72 26.84
CA LEU A 272 11.10 1.15 27.21
C LEU A 272 10.28 0.08 27.94
N ALA A 273 10.80 -1.15 28.07
CA ALA A 273 10.10 -2.32 28.63
C ALA A 273 8.75 -2.62 27.93
N ILE A 274 8.72 -2.47 26.61
CA ILE A 274 7.52 -2.70 25.77
C ILE A 274 7.75 -3.82 24.72
N MET A 275 8.61 -4.78 25.02
CA MET A 275 8.80 -5.94 24.16
C MET A 275 7.44 -6.63 23.87
N PRO A 276 7.20 -7.08 22.63
CA PRO A 276 5.99 -7.82 22.31
C PRO A 276 6.00 -9.19 22.99
N GLU A 277 4.84 -9.82 23.10
CA GLU A 277 4.72 -11.20 23.50
C GLU A 277 5.24 -12.11 22.37
N ILE A 278 6.36 -12.79 22.63
CA ILE A 278 7.02 -13.68 21.69
C ILE A 278 6.86 -15.11 22.20
N HIS A 279 6.29 -16.00 21.41
CA HIS A 279 6.21 -17.42 21.72
C HIS A 279 7.41 -18.16 21.14
N GLU A 280 7.67 -19.35 21.70
CA GLU A 280 8.73 -20.25 21.21
C GLU A 280 8.53 -20.55 19.73
N GLY A 281 9.59 -20.41 18.93
CA GLY A 281 9.57 -20.66 17.49
C GLY A 281 9.13 -19.49 16.61
N ASP A 282 8.52 -18.42 17.14
CA ASP A 282 8.04 -17.31 16.33
C ASP A 282 9.13 -16.61 15.51
N LEU A 283 10.26 -16.30 16.15
CA LEU A 283 11.38 -15.64 15.49
C LEU A 283 12.04 -16.53 14.43
N GLU A 284 11.99 -17.85 14.62
CA GLU A 284 12.44 -18.82 13.63
C GLU A 284 11.49 -18.84 12.42
N PHE A 285 10.17 -18.78 12.62
CA PHE A 285 9.20 -18.60 11.54
C PHE A 285 9.52 -17.39 10.68
N ILE A 286 9.77 -16.23 11.32
CA ILE A 286 10.09 -14.99 10.61
C ILE A 286 11.40 -15.12 9.83
N ARG A 287 12.42 -15.74 10.45
CA ARG A 287 13.74 -15.94 9.84
C ARG A 287 13.71 -16.83 8.60
N GLU A 288 12.92 -17.87 8.64
CA GLU A 288 12.91 -18.93 7.62
C GLU A 288 11.93 -18.67 6.47
N ASN A 289 10.99 -17.74 6.65
CA ASN A 289 9.92 -17.51 5.70
C ASN A 289 9.91 -16.05 5.22
N THR A 290 10.88 -15.72 4.39
CA THR A 290 11.01 -14.41 3.74
C THR A 290 10.30 -14.35 2.40
N ILE A 291 10.13 -13.15 1.86
CA ILE A 291 9.39 -12.88 0.63
C ILE A 291 10.16 -13.27 -0.63
N ASP A 292 9.42 -13.58 -1.71
CA ASP A 292 9.95 -13.78 -3.06
C ASP A 292 10.03 -12.47 -3.85
N LEU A 293 9.14 -11.51 -3.55
CA LEU A 293 8.91 -10.30 -4.32
C LEU A 293 8.56 -9.14 -3.37
N LEU A 294 9.22 -8.00 -3.57
CA LEU A 294 8.93 -6.76 -2.83
C LEU A 294 8.12 -5.77 -3.67
N GLY A 295 6.93 -5.42 -3.21
CA GLY A 295 6.19 -4.27 -3.71
C GLY A 295 6.59 -3.00 -2.94
N ILE A 296 6.84 -1.92 -3.66
CA ILE A 296 7.28 -0.65 -3.10
C ILE A 296 6.23 0.43 -3.40
N ASN A 297 5.63 0.99 -2.36
CA ASN A 297 4.82 2.19 -2.45
C ASN A 297 5.69 3.39 -2.07
N TYR A 298 5.71 4.41 -2.92
CA TYR A 298 6.45 5.64 -2.65
C TYR A 298 5.64 6.88 -3.04
N TYR A 299 5.53 7.82 -2.11
CA TYR A 299 4.84 9.10 -2.33
C TYR A 299 5.70 10.30 -1.95
N GLN A 300 6.38 10.25 -0.79
CA GLN A 300 7.16 11.35 -0.24
C GLN A 300 8.24 10.85 0.71
N PRO A 301 9.31 11.64 0.94
CA PRO A 301 10.32 11.32 1.94
C PRO A 301 9.89 11.75 3.35
N ARG A 302 10.69 11.36 4.35
CA ARG A 302 10.72 11.96 5.67
C ARG A 302 11.95 12.85 5.78
N ARG A 303 11.79 14.06 6.33
CA ARG A 303 12.87 14.97 6.65
C ARG A 303 13.03 15.01 8.17
N ILE A 304 14.19 14.62 8.67
CA ILE A 304 14.44 14.33 10.07
C ILE A 304 15.59 15.19 10.58
N LYS A 305 15.49 15.64 11.83
CA LYS A 305 16.59 16.24 12.58
C LYS A 305 16.67 15.63 13.98
N ALA A 306 17.79 15.84 14.64
CA ALA A 306 17.95 15.46 16.05
C ALA A 306 16.83 16.05 16.91
N LYS A 307 16.49 15.37 18.01
CA LYS A 307 15.46 15.82 18.95
C LYS A 307 15.88 17.14 19.61
N GLU A 308 15.16 18.20 19.31
CA GLU A 308 15.36 19.55 19.85
C GLU A 308 14.16 20.00 20.70
N THR A 309 12.97 19.43 20.42
CA THR A 309 11.76 19.74 21.19
C THR A 309 11.73 18.95 22.50
N PRO A 310 11.16 19.52 23.59
CA PRO A 310 11.04 18.80 24.86
C PRO A 310 10.21 17.52 24.72
N ILE A 311 10.65 16.46 25.39
CA ILE A 311 9.87 15.23 25.52
C ILE A 311 8.81 15.43 26.61
N ASN A 312 7.55 15.09 26.26
CA ASN A 312 6.49 15.06 27.25
C ASN A 312 6.43 13.69 27.94
N HIS A 313 6.94 13.61 29.16
CA HIS A 313 6.96 12.37 29.94
C HIS A 313 5.60 11.94 30.51
N GLU A 314 4.55 12.74 30.30
CA GLU A 314 3.20 12.43 30.77
C GLU A 314 2.42 11.57 29.77
N HIS A 315 2.88 11.47 28.52
CA HIS A 315 2.25 10.63 27.49
C HIS A 315 2.93 9.24 27.39
N SER A 316 2.27 8.33 26.70
CA SER A 316 2.91 7.09 26.26
C SER A 316 4.17 7.40 25.43
N PRO A 317 5.25 6.60 25.53
CA PRO A 317 6.38 6.73 24.62
C PRO A 317 5.92 6.78 23.17
N MET A 318 6.61 7.59 22.34
CA MET A 318 6.32 7.78 20.94
C MET A 318 7.61 7.73 20.11
N PRO A 319 7.56 7.35 18.83
CA PRO A 319 8.73 7.46 17.94
C PRO A 319 9.32 8.88 17.94
N ASP A 320 8.46 9.91 18.00
CA ASP A 320 8.85 11.31 18.02
C ASP A 320 9.66 11.73 19.27
N ASP A 321 9.79 10.88 20.28
CA ASP A 321 10.67 11.12 21.41
C ASP A 321 12.16 11.02 21.02
N TYR A 322 12.46 10.42 19.87
CA TYR A 322 13.83 10.16 19.40
C TYR A 322 14.31 11.10 18.29
N PHE A 323 13.41 11.85 17.67
CA PHE A 323 13.73 12.78 16.56
C PHE A 323 12.65 13.85 16.44
N ASP A 324 12.94 14.90 15.70
CA ASP A 324 11.97 15.87 15.23
C ASP A 324 11.86 15.85 13.71
N ASN A 325 10.68 16.16 13.18
CA ASN A 325 10.51 16.43 11.78
C ASN A 325 11.21 17.73 11.39
N TYR A 326 11.83 17.75 10.22
CA TYR A 326 12.51 18.93 9.68
C TYR A 326 11.74 19.50 8.50
N ASP A 327 11.29 20.73 8.62
CA ASP A 327 10.65 21.45 7.52
C ASP A 327 11.74 22.07 6.62
N MET A 328 12.14 21.30 5.59
CA MET A 328 13.20 21.71 4.67
C MET A 328 12.75 22.90 3.84
N PRO A 329 13.52 24.02 3.82
CA PRO A 329 13.21 25.18 2.99
C PRO A 329 13.18 24.85 1.49
N ASN A 330 12.27 25.48 0.75
CA ASN A 330 12.18 25.41 -0.72
C ASN A 330 11.95 24.00 -1.30
N LYS A 331 11.45 23.05 -0.52
CA LYS A 331 11.04 21.74 -1.06
C LYS A 331 9.88 21.89 -2.05
N LYS A 332 9.88 21.06 -3.10
CA LYS A 332 8.77 21.01 -4.06
C LYS A 332 7.57 20.36 -3.41
N MET A 333 6.43 21.03 -3.39
CA MET A 333 5.22 20.54 -2.73
C MET A 333 4.10 20.27 -3.73
N ASN A 334 3.34 19.21 -3.50
CA ASN A 334 2.03 19.06 -4.08
C ASN A 334 1.06 20.01 -3.36
N PRO A 335 0.62 21.11 -4.00
CA PRO A 335 -0.18 22.14 -3.33
C PRO A 335 -1.59 21.65 -2.94
N TYR A 336 -2.05 20.54 -3.54
CA TYR A 336 -3.40 20.02 -3.33
C TYR A 336 -3.51 19.03 -2.17
N ARG A 337 -2.43 18.25 -1.94
CA ARG A 337 -2.39 17.22 -0.90
C ARG A 337 -1.49 17.60 0.28
N GLY A 338 -0.56 18.55 0.07
CA GLY A 338 0.40 18.98 1.08
C GLY A 338 1.57 18.01 1.28
N TRP A 339 1.82 17.12 0.33
CA TRP A 339 2.94 16.20 0.35
C TRP A 339 4.13 16.74 -0.44
N GLU A 340 5.34 16.45 0.03
CA GLU A 340 6.56 16.78 -0.71
C GLU A 340 6.65 15.92 -1.98
N ILE A 341 7.00 16.54 -3.10
CA ILE A 341 7.37 15.84 -4.33
C ILE A 341 8.90 15.77 -4.37
N TYR A 342 9.43 14.57 -4.26
CA TYR A 342 10.88 14.32 -4.28
C TYR A 342 11.18 13.05 -5.07
N GLU A 343 11.34 13.21 -6.36
CA GLU A 343 11.42 12.12 -7.33
C GLU A 343 12.64 11.22 -7.09
N LYS A 344 13.75 11.81 -6.62
CA LYS A 344 14.98 11.07 -6.29
C LYS A 344 14.75 10.04 -5.16
N GLY A 345 13.77 10.23 -4.31
CA GLY A 345 13.45 9.28 -3.23
C GLY A 345 13.17 7.88 -3.73
N ILE A 346 12.52 7.73 -4.88
CA ILE A 346 12.26 6.42 -5.48
C ILE A 346 13.56 5.75 -5.95
N TYR A 347 14.51 6.52 -6.46
CA TYR A 347 15.84 6.02 -6.83
C TYR A 347 16.62 5.56 -5.59
N ASP A 348 16.60 6.35 -4.51
CA ASP A 348 17.31 6.03 -3.28
C ASP A 348 16.77 4.73 -2.65
N ILE A 349 15.45 4.51 -2.67
CA ILE A 349 14.82 3.25 -2.24
C ILE A 349 15.29 2.07 -3.09
N LEU A 350 15.26 2.21 -4.41
CA LEU A 350 15.68 1.15 -5.34
C LEU A 350 17.17 0.84 -5.21
N THR A 351 18.02 1.85 -5.03
CA THR A 351 19.45 1.68 -4.78
C THR A 351 19.69 0.96 -3.45
N ASN A 352 18.98 1.37 -2.39
CA ASN A 352 19.05 0.70 -1.09
C ASN A 352 18.64 -0.78 -1.19
N THR A 353 17.59 -1.08 -1.94
CA THR A 353 17.12 -2.46 -2.19
C THR A 353 18.22 -3.29 -2.87
N ARG A 354 18.90 -2.72 -3.88
CA ARG A 354 20.01 -3.37 -4.55
C ARG A 354 21.21 -3.61 -3.63
N GLU A 355 21.62 -2.61 -2.88
CA GLU A 355 22.87 -2.63 -2.13
C GLU A 355 22.77 -3.34 -0.79
N ASN A 356 21.64 -3.21 -0.11
CA ASN A 356 21.47 -3.66 1.28
C ASN A 356 20.47 -4.81 1.48
N TYR A 357 19.72 -5.18 0.44
CA TYR A 357 18.67 -6.21 0.51
C TYR A 357 18.80 -7.27 -0.59
N GLY A 358 20.07 -7.62 -0.94
CA GLY A 358 20.35 -8.71 -1.87
C GLY A 358 19.83 -8.51 -3.28
N ASN A 359 19.51 -7.27 -3.67
CA ASN A 359 18.89 -6.95 -4.95
C ASN A 359 17.63 -7.80 -5.23
N ILE A 360 16.82 -8.00 -4.19
CA ILE A 360 15.58 -8.76 -4.31
C ILE A 360 14.72 -8.23 -5.46
N LYS A 361 14.07 -9.12 -6.17
CA LYS A 361 13.09 -8.75 -7.19
C LYS A 361 12.04 -7.82 -6.61
N CYS A 362 11.87 -6.64 -7.19
CA CYS A 362 10.92 -5.65 -6.71
C CYS A 362 10.20 -4.97 -7.86
N TYR A 363 9.13 -4.27 -7.54
CA TYR A 363 8.46 -3.36 -8.45
C TYR A 363 7.86 -2.18 -7.67
N ILE A 364 7.65 -1.07 -8.35
CA ILE A 364 6.91 0.04 -7.78
C ILE A 364 5.43 -0.32 -7.82
N SER A 365 4.86 -0.62 -6.65
CA SER A 365 3.47 -1.06 -6.54
C SER A 365 2.49 0.10 -6.35
N GLU A 366 2.98 1.25 -5.90
CA GLU A 366 2.24 2.51 -5.89
C GLU A 366 3.18 3.70 -6.00
N ASN A 367 2.80 4.64 -6.87
CA ASN A 367 3.33 5.99 -6.94
C ASN A 367 2.27 6.87 -7.60
N GLY A 368 1.97 8.02 -7.04
CA GLY A 368 0.89 8.84 -7.56
C GLY A 368 0.76 10.20 -6.90
N MET A 369 -0.07 11.03 -7.48
CA MET A 369 -0.32 12.40 -7.06
C MET A 369 -1.81 12.65 -6.89
N GLY A 370 -2.24 12.97 -5.67
CA GLY A 370 -3.62 13.37 -5.38
C GLY A 370 -3.85 14.84 -5.67
N VAL A 371 -4.93 15.14 -6.38
CA VAL A 371 -5.29 16.52 -6.76
C VAL A 371 -6.74 16.79 -6.40
N GLU A 372 -6.97 17.91 -5.71
CA GLU A 372 -8.30 18.40 -5.36
C GLU A 372 -8.86 19.28 -6.48
N GLY A 373 -10.16 19.16 -6.76
CA GLY A 373 -10.88 20.05 -7.70
C GLY A 373 -10.43 19.85 -9.15
N GLU A 374 -10.26 18.64 -9.61
CA GLU A 374 -9.83 18.35 -11.00
C GLU A 374 -10.83 18.81 -12.08
N GLU A 375 -12.08 19.06 -11.72
CA GLU A 375 -13.10 19.59 -12.63
C GLU A 375 -12.71 20.92 -13.30
N ARG A 376 -11.80 21.71 -12.68
CA ARG A 376 -11.26 22.95 -13.28
C ARG A 376 -10.32 22.70 -14.47
N PHE A 377 -9.87 21.48 -14.66
CA PHE A 377 -8.99 21.08 -15.77
C PHE A 377 -9.74 20.37 -16.90
N VAL A 378 -11.06 20.35 -16.85
CA VAL A 378 -11.90 19.75 -17.90
C VAL A 378 -11.88 20.62 -19.15
N ASN A 379 -11.53 20.02 -20.29
CA ASN A 379 -11.53 20.68 -21.59
C ASN A 379 -12.92 20.66 -22.25
N SER A 380 -13.03 21.22 -23.46
CA SER A 380 -14.29 21.30 -24.23
C SER A 380 -14.89 19.94 -24.61
N GLU A 381 -14.11 18.87 -24.55
CA GLU A 381 -14.54 17.49 -24.84
C GLU A 381 -14.95 16.72 -23.56
N GLY A 382 -14.89 17.37 -22.40
CA GLY A 382 -15.21 16.76 -21.11
C GLY A 382 -14.06 15.89 -20.53
N ILE A 383 -12.84 16.06 -21.01
CA ILE A 383 -11.66 15.30 -20.59
C ILE A 383 -10.84 16.15 -19.62
N ILE A 384 -10.42 15.56 -18.50
CA ILE A 384 -9.49 16.20 -17.56
C ILE A 384 -8.08 16.21 -18.18
N GLU A 385 -7.52 17.40 -18.36
CA GLU A 385 -6.14 17.61 -18.83
C GLU A 385 -5.19 17.67 -17.65
N ASP A 386 -4.83 16.50 -17.14
CA ASP A 386 -4.00 16.31 -15.96
C ASP A 386 -2.48 16.21 -16.30
N ASP A 387 -1.97 17.22 -17.00
CA ASP A 387 -0.54 17.34 -17.35
C ASP A 387 0.37 17.27 -16.13
N TYR A 388 -0.06 17.81 -15.00
CA TYR A 388 0.66 17.69 -13.72
C TYR A 388 0.89 16.23 -13.29
N ARG A 389 -0.04 15.31 -13.60
CA ARG A 389 0.12 13.89 -13.31
C ARG A 389 1.09 13.23 -14.28
N ILE A 390 1.04 13.60 -15.54
CA ILE A 390 1.99 13.14 -16.55
C ILE A 390 3.41 13.58 -16.18
N GLU A 391 3.60 14.84 -15.79
CA GLU A 391 4.90 15.35 -15.32
C GLU A 391 5.39 14.58 -14.10
N PHE A 392 4.55 14.42 -13.08
CA PHE A 392 4.87 13.70 -11.86
C PHE A 392 5.33 12.26 -12.16
N VAL A 393 4.58 11.51 -12.95
CA VAL A 393 4.90 10.11 -13.28
C VAL A 393 6.17 10.05 -14.14
N THR A 394 6.30 10.93 -15.14
CA THR A 394 7.49 11.01 -16.00
C THR A 394 8.75 11.23 -15.19
N ASP A 395 8.73 12.16 -14.25
CA ASP A 395 9.92 12.51 -13.46
C ASP A 395 10.31 11.37 -12.50
N HIS A 396 9.35 10.68 -11.90
CA HIS A 396 9.64 9.47 -11.11
C HIS A 396 10.17 8.32 -11.98
N LEU A 397 9.58 8.07 -13.14
CA LEU A 397 10.02 7.01 -14.06
C LEU A 397 11.45 7.22 -14.58
N LYS A 398 11.94 8.46 -14.74
CA LYS A 398 13.33 8.74 -15.06
C LYS A 398 14.27 8.16 -14.00
N TYR A 399 13.93 8.29 -12.72
CA TYR A 399 14.72 7.76 -11.61
C TYR A 399 14.59 6.25 -11.47
N VAL A 400 13.40 5.67 -11.71
CA VAL A 400 13.24 4.22 -11.79
C VAL A 400 14.11 3.64 -12.91
N HIS A 401 14.08 4.25 -14.09
CA HIS A 401 14.93 3.86 -15.21
C HIS A 401 16.42 3.93 -14.84
N GLN A 402 16.86 5.01 -14.20
CA GLN A 402 18.25 5.15 -13.77
C GLN A 402 18.66 4.01 -12.84
N ALA A 403 17.87 3.70 -11.83
CA ALA A 403 18.16 2.61 -10.90
C ALA A 403 18.25 1.25 -11.61
N ILE A 404 17.38 1.00 -12.59
CA ILE A 404 17.42 -0.23 -13.41
C ILE A 404 18.69 -0.28 -14.25
N GLN A 405 19.11 0.82 -14.90
CA GLN A 405 20.35 0.88 -15.67
C GLN A 405 21.58 0.63 -14.80
N GLU A 406 21.53 0.95 -13.52
CA GLU A 406 22.58 0.68 -12.53
C GLU A 406 22.50 -0.72 -11.92
N GLY A 407 21.55 -1.57 -12.37
CA GLY A 407 21.46 -2.98 -12.02
C GLY A 407 20.42 -3.34 -10.95
N THR A 408 19.54 -2.43 -10.55
CA THR A 408 18.43 -2.78 -9.64
C THR A 408 17.45 -3.72 -10.33
N ASN A 409 17.06 -4.79 -9.65
CA ASN A 409 16.11 -5.79 -10.14
C ASN A 409 14.66 -5.31 -9.96
N CYS A 410 14.35 -4.17 -10.58
CA CYS A 410 13.00 -3.58 -10.59
C CYS A 410 12.30 -3.94 -11.91
N VAL A 411 11.18 -4.64 -11.82
CA VAL A 411 10.52 -5.27 -12.98
C VAL A 411 9.17 -4.65 -13.34
N GLY A 412 8.73 -3.60 -12.66
CA GLY A 412 7.44 -2.99 -12.95
C GLY A 412 7.19 -1.65 -12.26
N TYR A 413 6.16 -0.97 -12.76
CA TYR A 413 5.66 0.28 -12.21
C TYR A 413 4.13 0.30 -12.27
N HIS A 414 3.51 0.42 -11.11
CA HIS A 414 2.09 0.68 -10.97
C HIS A 414 1.85 2.10 -10.44
N MET A 415 1.02 2.85 -11.12
CA MET A 415 0.53 4.12 -10.60
C MET A 415 -0.57 3.89 -9.55
N TRP A 416 -0.58 4.67 -8.50
CA TRP A 416 -1.74 4.84 -7.67
C TRP A 416 -2.55 6.02 -8.21
N THR A 417 -3.67 5.80 -8.88
CA THR A 417 -4.47 4.58 -9.00
C THR A 417 -5.07 4.47 -10.40
N CYS A 418 -5.69 3.33 -10.71
CA CYS A 418 -6.39 3.14 -11.99
C CYS A 418 -7.48 4.18 -12.21
N MET A 419 -8.44 4.24 -11.29
CA MET A 419 -9.55 5.18 -11.32
C MET A 419 -9.69 5.90 -9.99
N ASP A 420 -10.27 7.08 -10.00
CA ASP A 420 -10.58 7.81 -8.77
C ASP A 420 -11.35 6.91 -7.82
N ASN A 421 -10.88 6.81 -6.58
CA ASN A 421 -11.42 5.92 -5.58
C ASN A 421 -11.63 6.62 -4.23
N TRP A 422 -12.24 5.90 -3.32
CA TRP A 422 -12.42 6.34 -1.94
C TRP A 422 -11.08 6.29 -1.18
N SER A 423 -10.59 7.45 -0.75
CA SER A 423 -9.26 7.61 -0.14
C SER A 423 -9.34 7.76 1.38
N TRP A 424 -9.95 6.79 2.05
CA TRP A 424 -10.08 6.73 3.51
C TRP A 424 -10.81 7.97 4.06
N THR A 425 -10.32 8.61 5.12
CA THR A 425 -10.92 9.86 5.65
C THR A 425 -10.92 11.02 4.68
N ASN A 426 -10.02 10.99 3.70
CA ASN A 426 -9.98 11.96 2.60
C ASN A 426 -11.11 11.75 1.57
N ALA A 427 -11.76 10.59 1.58
CA ALA A 427 -12.83 10.18 0.67
C ALA A 427 -12.50 10.53 -0.80
N TYR A 428 -13.26 11.43 -1.43
CA TYR A 428 -13.03 11.86 -2.81
C TYR A 428 -12.45 13.29 -2.92
N LYS A 429 -11.89 13.83 -1.85
CA LYS A 429 -11.28 15.16 -1.87
C LYS A 429 -10.15 15.25 -2.89
N ASN A 430 -9.18 14.32 -2.78
CA ASN A 430 -8.08 14.22 -3.72
C ASN A 430 -8.29 13.06 -4.69
N ARG A 431 -8.11 13.32 -5.96
CA ARG A 431 -8.27 12.37 -7.06
C ARG A 431 -6.89 11.92 -7.53
N TYR A 432 -6.71 10.61 -7.72
CA TYR A 432 -5.43 10.00 -8.06
C TYR A 432 -5.45 9.22 -9.38
N GLY A 433 -6.64 8.97 -9.94
CA GLY A 433 -6.83 8.03 -11.03
C GLY A 433 -6.35 8.52 -12.39
N PHE A 434 -6.02 7.58 -13.28
CA PHE A 434 -5.97 7.78 -14.73
C PHE A 434 -7.37 7.95 -15.33
N ILE A 435 -8.37 7.45 -14.62
CA ILE A 435 -9.77 7.43 -15.01
C ILE A 435 -10.55 8.21 -13.97
N ALA A 436 -11.27 9.22 -14.42
CA ALA A 436 -12.19 9.96 -13.57
C ALA A 436 -13.44 9.15 -13.27
N VAL A 437 -13.94 9.27 -12.04
CA VAL A 437 -15.20 8.67 -11.58
C VAL A 437 -16.14 9.79 -11.13
N ASP A 438 -17.26 9.96 -11.82
CA ASP A 438 -18.28 10.96 -11.49
C ASP A 438 -19.38 10.32 -10.63
N LEU A 439 -19.30 10.56 -9.32
CA LEU A 439 -20.27 10.02 -8.36
C LEU A 439 -21.70 10.57 -8.57
N ALA A 440 -21.83 11.77 -9.11
CA ALA A 440 -23.14 12.38 -9.38
C ALA A 440 -23.84 11.75 -10.60
N GLN A 441 -23.06 11.12 -11.50
CA GLN A 441 -23.55 10.41 -12.67
C GLN A 441 -23.38 8.88 -12.51
N ASP A 442 -23.76 8.34 -11.37
CA ASP A 442 -23.71 6.90 -11.07
C ASP A 442 -22.32 6.29 -11.30
N GLY A 443 -21.27 7.00 -10.94
CA GLY A 443 -19.89 6.54 -11.11
C GLY A 443 -19.44 6.44 -12.57
N LYS A 444 -19.94 7.27 -13.47
CA LYS A 444 -19.50 7.32 -14.86
C LYS A 444 -17.99 7.47 -14.96
N ARG A 445 -17.37 6.64 -15.79
CA ARG A 445 -15.92 6.64 -16.03
C ARG A 445 -15.58 7.51 -17.24
N THR A 446 -14.47 8.26 -17.12
CA THR A 446 -13.88 9.02 -18.24
C THR A 446 -12.36 8.94 -18.16
N ILE A 447 -11.71 8.44 -19.21
CA ILE A 447 -10.24 8.39 -19.26
C ILE A 447 -9.69 9.82 -19.30
N LYS A 448 -8.79 10.14 -18.37
CA LYS A 448 -8.07 11.43 -18.32
C LYS A 448 -6.94 11.44 -19.35
N LYS A 449 -6.35 12.60 -19.60
CA LYS A 449 -5.20 12.75 -20.51
C LYS A 449 -4.03 11.85 -20.10
N SER A 450 -3.76 11.73 -18.81
CA SER A 450 -2.73 10.86 -18.26
C SER A 450 -2.96 9.38 -18.59
N GLY A 451 -4.19 8.90 -18.60
CA GLY A 451 -4.51 7.52 -18.98
C GLY A 451 -4.18 7.22 -20.45
N ARG A 452 -4.48 8.16 -21.34
CA ARG A 452 -4.12 8.06 -22.76
C ARG A 452 -2.60 8.13 -22.97
N TRP A 453 -1.92 8.99 -22.22
CA TRP A 453 -0.46 9.07 -22.24
C TRP A 453 0.18 7.78 -21.73
N PHE A 454 -0.32 7.22 -20.63
CA PHE A 454 0.21 5.98 -20.05
C PHE A 454 0.10 4.79 -21.02
N LYS A 455 -0.98 4.74 -21.81
CA LYS A 455 -1.06 3.76 -22.92
C LYS A 455 0.15 3.87 -23.85
N THR A 456 0.54 5.07 -24.24
CA THR A 456 1.69 5.25 -25.14
C THR A 456 3.00 4.81 -24.51
N VAL A 457 3.16 5.02 -23.19
CA VAL A 457 4.32 4.54 -22.42
C VAL A 457 4.38 3.03 -22.41
N SER A 458 3.28 2.37 -22.09
CA SER A 458 3.21 0.91 -22.02
C SER A 458 3.44 0.27 -23.41
N GLU A 459 2.77 0.76 -24.45
CA GLU A 459 2.91 0.22 -25.81
C GLU A 459 4.33 0.39 -26.39
N LYS A 460 5.01 1.49 -26.07
CA LYS A 460 6.41 1.74 -26.46
C LYS A 460 7.42 1.10 -25.52
N ASN A 461 6.98 0.56 -24.40
CA ASN A 461 7.82 0.12 -23.29
C ASN A 461 8.81 1.20 -22.87
N GLY A 462 8.34 2.45 -22.84
CA GLY A 462 9.16 3.62 -22.54
C GLY A 462 8.57 4.94 -23.01
N PHE A 463 9.35 6.00 -22.91
CA PHE A 463 8.94 7.36 -23.30
C PHE A 463 10.11 8.23 -23.71
N ASP A 464 9.80 9.33 -24.37
CA ASP A 464 10.76 10.39 -24.74
C ASP A 464 10.53 11.63 -23.84
N ALA A 465 11.62 12.18 -23.26
CA ALA A 465 11.56 13.40 -22.42
C ALA A 465 12.85 14.25 -22.52
#